data_0734a9ba90bc6cc5af07316252bd394a
#
_entry.id   0734a9ba90bc6cc5af07316252bd394a
#
_cell.length_a   1.000
_cell.length_b   1.000
_cell.length_c   1.000
_cell.angle_alpha   90.00
_cell.angle_beta   90.00
_cell.angle_gamma   90.00
#
_symmetry.space_group_name_H-M   'P 1'
#
loop_
_entity.id
_entity.type
_entity.pdbx_description
1 polymer ?
#
loop_
_entity_poly.entity_id
_entity_poly.type
_entity_poly.pdbx_seq_one_letter_code
_entity_poly.pdbx_strand_id
1 'polypeptide(L)'
;MQIAVSSGHGIGKSALVSWLTLWALSTKPNTKGVITANTEHQLKSKTWAELAKWHRLSIVENMFEVSKTAIFSRDARYEKTWRIDAIPWSEHRPEAFAGLHNQGGRILIIFDEASAIPSCIWEVAEGALTDKDTQIFFVCFGNPTRSDGRFYECFGRFRHRWITKKVDSRTVPITDKRQINKWVEDYGLESDFIKVRVLGEFPSGGSASLIKRDDITAAVMRNLEESIYIHAPRILGVDVARFGEDKTVIARRQGLKLYDLKKYSSLDTLEVSDALIREINDFKPDGVFIDMGGVGAGVYDRLKWMGYNVTGIDFAGRPERKDKYINKRAEMWCSMADWLKMADIPHDSDLKEDLAGPEYYFRGDNAQILLEKKQDMKKRGLASPDCADALALTFAGSVRADKRQLPSVMLR
;
A
#
# COMPACT_ATOMS: atom_id res chain seq x y z
N MET A 1 1.32 -30.59 -8.75
CA MET A 1 0.90 -30.19 -7.40
C MET A 1 0.96 -28.66 -7.30
N GLN A 2 -0.11 -28.03 -6.83
CA GLN A 2 -0.21 -26.56 -6.69
C GLN A 2 -0.33 -26.23 -5.19
N ILE A 3 0.52 -25.33 -4.69
CA ILE A 3 0.58 -24.96 -3.26
C ILE A 3 0.52 -23.44 -3.15
N ALA A 4 -0.36 -22.90 -2.31
CA ALA A 4 -0.43 -21.48 -1.98
C ALA A 4 -0.29 -21.27 -0.47
N VAL A 5 0.70 -20.46 -0.08
CA VAL A 5 1.00 -20.16 1.31
C VAL A 5 0.79 -18.66 1.58
N SER A 6 -0.26 -18.37 2.33
CA SER A 6 -0.52 -17.04 2.88
C SER A 6 0.12 -16.92 4.27
N SER A 7 0.85 -15.85 4.55
CA SER A 7 1.58 -15.75 5.81
C SER A 7 1.79 -14.31 6.27
N GLY A 8 2.00 -14.15 7.57
CA GLY A 8 2.57 -12.92 8.10
C GLY A 8 4.05 -12.74 7.75
N HIS A 9 4.67 -11.73 8.35
CA HIS A 9 6.08 -11.40 8.12
C HIS A 9 7.03 -12.25 8.96
N GLY A 10 8.30 -12.35 8.51
CA GLY A 10 9.41 -12.91 9.28
C GLY A 10 9.42 -14.44 9.42
N ILE A 11 8.58 -15.17 8.67
CA ILE A 11 8.42 -16.63 8.80
C ILE A 11 9.46 -17.45 8.03
N GLY A 12 10.45 -16.83 7.35
CA GLY A 12 11.48 -17.56 6.62
C GLY A 12 11.12 -17.98 5.19
N LYS A 13 10.17 -17.29 4.52
CA LYS A 13 9.75 -17.60 3.12
C LYS A 13 10.93 -17.75 2.17
N SER A 14 11.86 -16.81 2.14
CA SER A 14 12.99 -16.83 1.20
C SER A 14 13.95 -18.01 1.43
N ALA A 15 14.13 -18.43 2.69
CA ALA A 15 14.89 -19.64 3.00
C ALA A 15 14.17 -20.90 2.47
N LEU A 16 12.86 -20.99 2.64
CA LEU A 16 12.06 -22.10 2.13
C LEU A 16 12.07 -22.15 0.59
N VAL A 17 11.97 -21.00 -0.08
CA VAL A 17 12.14 -20.91 -1.54
C VAL A 17 13.50 -21.47 -1.97
N SER A 18 14.57 -21.11 -1.25
CA SER A 18 15.92 -21.61 -1.53
C SER A 18 16.01 -23.13 -1.35
N TRP A 19 15.45 -23.65 -0.26
CA TRP A 19 15.46 -25.12 -0.01
C TRP A 19 14.65 -25.90 -1.03
N LEU A 20 13.48 -25.40 -1.42
CA LEU A 20 12.66 -26.02 -2.48
C LEU A 20 13.40 -26.04 -3.83
N THR A 21 14.10 -24.96 -4.12
CA THR A 21 14.90 -24.83 -5.36
C THR A 21 16.05 -25.88 -5.38
N LEU A 22 16.82 -25.95 -4.30
CA LEU A 22 17.92 -26.92 -4.17
C LEU A 22 17.40 -28.36 -4.16
N TRP A 23 16.31 -28.62 -3.44
CA TRP A 23 15.63 -29.92 -3.44
C TRP A 23 15.16 -30.33 -4.85
N ALA A 24 14.51 -29.44 -5.56
CA ALA A 24 14.00 -29.74 -6.90
C ALA A 24 15.11 -30.10 -7.87
N LEU A 25 16.21 -29.35 -7.85
CA LEU A 25 17.39 -29.60 -8.68
C LEU A 25 18.10 -30.91 -8.29
N SER A 26 18.33 -31.15 -7.00
CA SER A 26 19.14 -32.28 -6.53
C SER A 26 18.44 -33.62 -6.61
N THR A 27 17.08 -33.66 -6.57
CA THR A 27 16.32 -34.91 -6.51
C THR A 27 15.78 -35.39 -7.85
N LYS A 28 15.90 -34.62 -8.91
CA LYS A 28 15.56 -35.06 -10.27
C LYS A 28 16.41 -34.36 -11.32
N PRO A 29 17.21 -35.11 -12.10
CA PRO A 29 17.97 -34.57 -13.21
C PRO A 29 17.08 -33.87 -14.24
N ASN A 30 17.67 -32.92 -14.96
CA ASN A 30 16.97 -32.12 -15.97
C ASN A 30 15.73 -31.39 -15.44
N THR A 31 15.71 -31.02 -14.15
CA THR A 31 14.69 -30.14 -13.62
C THR A 31 14.82 -28.75 -14.22
N LYS A 32 13.73 -28.20 -14.74
CA LYS A 32 13.60 -26.81 -15.17
C LYS A 32 12.71 -26.03 -14.22
N GLY A 33 12.86 -24.72 -14.17
CA GLY A 33 11.96 -23.92 -13.35
C GLY A 33 12.16 -22.42 -13.51
N VAL A 34 11.27 -21.71 -12.84
CA VAL A 34 11.29 -20.25 -12.76
C VAL A 34 10.92 -19.78 -11.36
N ILE A 35 11.63 -18.78 -10.89
CA ILE A 35 11.31 -18.05 -9.67
C ILE A 35 11.06 -16.61 -10.04
N THR A 36 9.94 -16.06 -9.61
CA THR A 36 9.61 -14.65 -9.81
C THR A 36 9.19 -13.96 -8.51
N ALA A 37 9.38 -12.65 -8.46
CA ALA A 37 8.97 -11.79 -7.35
C ALA A 37 8.50 -10.44 -7.89
N ASN A 38 7.92 -9.62 -7.01
CA ASN A 38 7.28 -8.34 -7.36
C ASN A 38 8.20 -7.36 -8.12
N THR A 39 9.48 -7.31 -7.80
CA THR A 39 10.46 -6.45 -8.48
C THR A 39 11.77 -7.18 -8.75
N GLU A 40 12.48 -6.75 -9.80
CA GLU A 40 13.82 -7.26 -10.09
C GLU A 40 14.78 -7.07 -8.91
N HIS A 41 14.68 -5.93 -8.22
CA HIS A 41 15.48 -5.64 -7.04
C HIS A 41 15.20 -6.63 -5.90
N GLN A 42 13.95 -6.91 -5.58
CA GLN A 42 13.58 -7.89 -4.55
C GLN A 42 14.05 -9.29 -4.90
N LEU A 43 13.82 -9.70 -6.15
CA LEU A 43 14.24 -11.01 -6.63
C LEU A 43 15.76 -11.19 -6.47
N LYS A 44 16.56 -10.20 -6.89
CA LYS A 44 18.03 -10.25 -6.83
C LYS A 44 18.58 -10.05 -5.42
N SER A 45 18.10 -9.05 -4.68
CA SER A 45 18.70 -8.65 -3.40
C SER A 45 18.24 -9.50 -2.21
N LYS A 46 17.07 -10.15 -2.29
CA LYS A 46 16.52 -10.95 -1.19
C LYS A 46 16.47 -12.43 -1.54
N THR A 47 15.59 -12.83 -2.45
CA THR A 47 15.37 -14.25 -2.77
C THR A 47 16.61 -14.89 -3.33
N TRP A 48 17.28 -14.24 -4.27
CA TRP A 48 18.49 -14.78 -4.91
C TRP A 48 19.72 -14.74 -4.01
N ALA A 49 19.88 -13.72 -3.20
CA ALA A 49 20.95 -13.65 -2.20
C ALA A 49 20.81 -14.75 -1.14
N GLU A 50 19.57 -15.03 -0.70
CA GLU A 50 19.31 -16.12 0.24
C GLU A 50 19.55 -17.49 -0.41
N LEU A 51 19.18 -17.69 -1.69
CA LEU A 51 19.49 -18.90 -2.45
C LEU A 51 21.01 -19.12 -2.56
N ALA A 52 21.77 -18.09 -2.89
CA ALA A 52 23.22 -18.19 -2.98
C ALA A 52 23.88 -18.55 -1.65
N LYS A 53 23.34 -18.05 -0.53
CA LYS A 53 23.78 -18.43 0.82
C LYS A 53 23.52 -19.91 1.10
N TRP A 54 22.28 -20.38 0.90
CA TRP A 54 21.91 -21.78 1.17
C TRP A 54 22.59 -22.75 0.21
N HIS A 55 22.84 -22.35 -1.04
CA HIS A 55 23.59 -23.13 -2.00
C HIS A 55 25.02 -23.42 -1.48
N ARG A 56 25.75 -22.39 -1.00
CA ARG A 56 27.09 -22.57 -0.41
C ARG A 56 27.13 -23.44 0.85
N LEU A 57 26.01 -23.56 1.56
CA LEU A 57 25.87 -24.40 2.74
C LEU A 57 25.32 -25.78 2.42
N SER A 58 25.01 -26.07 1.15
CA SER A 58 24.39 -27.31 0.74
C SER A 58 25.39 -28.38 0.32
N ILE A 59 25.02 -29.64 0.44
CA ILE A 59 25.81 -30.78 -0.04
C ILE A 59 25.92 -30.83 -1.57
N VAL A 60 25.13 -30.03 -2.28
CA VAL A 60 25.08 -29.98 -3.75
C VAL A 60 25.80 -28.75 -4.35
N GLU A 61 26.57 -28.01 -3.55
CA GLU A 61 27.33 -26.84 -3.99
C GLU A 61 28.17 -27.10 -5.23
N ASN A 62 28.84 -28.26 -5.26
CA ASN A 62 29.74 -28.65 -6.39
C ASN A 62 28.96 -29.10 -7.64
N MET A 63 27.65 -29.37 -7.55
CA MET A 63 26.85 -29.83 -8.70
C MET A 63 26.24 -28.69 -9.49
N PHE A 64 26.01 -27.55 -8.86
CA PHE A 64 25.34 -26.43 -9.47
C PHE A 64 26.16 -25.14 -9.37
N GLU A 65 25.88 -24.21 -10.25
CA GLU A 65 26.44 -22.85 -10.25
C GLU A 65 25.31 -21.83 -10.12
N VAL A 66 25.50 -20.82 -9.27
CA VAL A 66 24.56 -19.71 -9.09
C VAL A 66 25.10 -18.47 -9.78
N SER A 67 24.49 -18.08 -10.89
CA SER A 67 24.73 -16.81 -11.59
C SER A 67 23.80 -15.69 -11.06
N LYS A 68 23.85 -14.53 -11.68
CA LYS A 68 22.96 -13.40 -11.35
C LYS A 68 21.47 -13.68 -11.64
N THR A 69 21.18 -14.60 -12.56
CA THR A 69 19.83 -14.81 -13.11
C THR A 69 19.42 -16.28 -13.18
N ALA A 70 20.27 -17.21 -12.82
CA ALA A 70 19.96 -18.65 -12.87
C ALA A 70 20.79 -19.44 -11.87
N ILE A 71 20.26 -20.57 -11.43
CA ILE A 71 21.03 -21.69 -10.86
C ILE A 71 20.94 -22.85 -11.84
N PHE A 72 22.07 -23.43 -12.22
CA PHE A 72 22.16 -24.44 -13.28
C PHE A 72 23.25 -25.47 -13.01
N SER A 73 23.19 -26.61 -13.71
CA SER A 73 24.18 -27.67 -13.61
C SER A 73 25.57 -27.19 -14.06
N ARG A 74 26.61 -27.51 -13.28
CA ARG A 74 28.03 -27.27 -13.69
C ARG A 74 28.49 -28.16 -14.83
N ASP A 75 27.79 -29.26 -15.09
CA ASP A 75 28.07 -30.06 -16.29
C ASP A 75 27.52 -29.34 -17.52
N ALA A 76 28.42 -28.88 -18.39
CA ALA A 76 28.08 -28.10 -19.59
C ALA A 76 27.07 -28.80 -20.53
N ARG A 77 26.95 -30.14 -20.46
CA ARG A 77 25.97 -30.90 -21.25
C ARG A 77 24.54 -30.63 -20.79
N TYR A 78 24.36 -30.25 -19.53
CA TYR A 78 23.05 -30.07 -18.88
C TYR A 78 22.75 -28.61 -18.47
N GLU A 79 23.66 -27.68 -18.68
CA GLU A 79 23.52 -26.27 -18.32
C GLU A 79 22.20 -25.65 -18.78
N LYS A 80 21.76 -25.98 -20.00
CA LYS A 80 20.53 -25.44 -20.61
C LYS A 80 19.26 -26.23 -20.25
N THR A 81 19.40 -27.46 -19.78
CA THR A 81 18.27 -28.37 -19.54
C THR A 81 18.02 -28.64 -18.07
N TRP A 82 19.00 -28.37 -17.20
CA TRP A 82 18.90 -28.59 -15.77
C TRP A 82 19.19 -27.28 -15.03
N ARG A 83 18.15 -26.44 -14.95
CA ARG A 83 18.28 -25.09 -14.44
C ARG A 83 16.97 -24.49 -13.93
N ILE A 84 17.09 -23.50 -13.04
CA ILE A 84 16.00 -22.65 -12.59
C ILE A 84 16.41 -21.18 -12.79
N ASP A 85 15.55 -20.43 -13.46
CA ASP A 85 15.80 -19.05 -13.84
C ASP A 85 15.08 -18.07 -12.90
N ALA A 86 15.74 -16.96 -12.57
CA ALA A 86 15.14 -15.81 -11.88
C ALA A 86 14.59 -14.83 -12.93
N ILE A 87 13.30 -14.80 -13.12
CA ILE A 87 12.64 -13.95 -14.13
C ILE A 87 11.76 -12.93 -13.42
N PRO A 88 12.09 -11.64 -13.43
CA PRO A 88 11.17 -10.61 -12.95
C PRO A 88 9.96 -10.55 -13.89
N TRP A 89 8.76 -10.49 -13.32
CA TRP A 89 7.57 -10.36 -14.14
C TRP A 89 7.38 -8.94 -14.69
N SER A 90 6.70 -8.83 -15.83
CA SER A 90 6.30 -7.56 -16.43
C SER A 90 4.97 -7.74 -17.15
N GLU A 91 4.01 -6.85 -16.87
CA GLU A 91 2.72 -6.84 -17.57
C GLU A 91 2.87 -6.63 -19.09
N HIS A 92 3.95 -5.93 -19.50
CA HIS A 92 4.24 -5.68 -20.91
C HIS A 92 4.92 -6.86 -21.64
N ARG A 93 5.38 -7.86 -20.89
CA ARG A 93 6.07 -9.05 -21.43
C ARG A 93 5.70 -10.31 -20.63
N PRO A 94 4.41 -10.66 -20.56
CA PRO A 94 3.95 -11.85 -19.84
C PRO A 94 4.52 -13.14 -20.45
N GLU A 95 4.86 -13.13 -21.74
CA GLU A 95 5.43 -14.26 -22.49
C GLU A 95 6.80 -14.71 -21.95
N ALA A 96 7.46 -13.93 -21.10
CA ALA A 96 8.71 -14.36 -20.45
C ALA A 96 8.52 -15.64 -19.60
N PHE A 97 7.29 -15.97 -19.23
CA PHE A 97 6.90 -17.20 -18.54
C PHE A 97 6.37 -18.28 -19.52
N ALA A 98 6.18 -17.93 -20.79
CA ALA A 98 5.74 -18.90 -21.80
C ALA A 98 6.88 -19.89 -22.14
N GLY A 99 6.49 -21.08 -22.62
CA GLY A 99 7.46 -22.07 -23.09
C GLY A 99 8.22 -22.82 -22.00
N LEU A 100 7.78 -22.74 -20.75
CA LEU A 100 8.32 -23.58 -19.68
C LEU A 100 7.80 -25.01 -19.85
N HIS A 101 8.42 -25.76 -20.77
CA HIS A 101 8.11 -27.14 -21.08
C HIS A 101 9.25 -28.07 -20.69
N ASN A 102 8.91 -29.24 -20.14
CA ASN A 102 9.90 -30.24 -19.72
C ASN A 102 9.28 -31.65 -19.68
N GLN A 103 8.75 -32.08 -20.83
CA GLN A 103 8.05 -33.35 -20.94
C GLN A 103 8.84 -34.51 -20.37
N GLY A 104 8.23 -35.32 -19.49
CA GLY A 104 8.87 -36.42 -18.76
C GLY A 104 9.82 -36.00 -17.64
N GLY A 105 10.08 -34.72 -17.48
CA GLY A 105 10.96 -34.15 -16.45
C GLY A 105 10.24 -33.62 -15.22
N ARG A 106 10.85 -32.60 -14.60
CA ARG A 106 10.27 -31.81 -13.52
C ARG A 106 10.23 -30.34 -13.88
N ILE A 107 9.14 -29.65 -13.54
CA ILE A 107 9.01 -28.21 -13.59
C ILE A 107 8.76 -27.69 -12.17
N LEU A 108 9.52 -26.66 -11.75
CA LEU A 108 9.30 -25.91 -10.52
C LEU A 108 8.98 -24.46 -10.88
N ILE A 109 7.79 -24.00 -10.49
CA ILE A 109 7.37 -22.60 -10.61
C ILE A 109 7.22 -22.05 -9.21
N ILE A 110 7.92 -20.97 -8.88
CA ILE A 110 7.79 -20.29 -7.59
C ILE A 110 7.41 -18.82 -7.83
N PHE A 111 6.28 -18.45 -7.26
CA PHE A 111 5.84 -17.06 -7.17
C PHE A 111 6.09 -16.56 -5.76
N ASP A 112 7.13 -15.74 -5.57
CA ASP A 112 7.37 -15.02 -4.32
C ASP A 112 6.63 -13.68 -4.38
N GLU A 113 6.06 -13.23 -3.26
CA GLU A 113 5.18 -12.05 -3.19
C GLU A 113 3.93 -12.18 -4.11
N ALA A 114 3.34 -13.36 -4.18
CA ALA A 114 2.31 -13.74 -5.14
C ALA A 114 1.06 -12.84 -5.17
N SER A 115 0.73 -12.15 -4.06
CA SER A 115 -0.40 -11.19 -4.00
C SER A 115 -0.28 -10.04 -4.99
N ALA A 116 0.95 -9.67 -5.36
CA ALA A 116 1.19 -8.53 -6.23
C ALA A 116 1.28 -8.91 -7.72
N ILE A 117 1.31 -10.21 -8.04
CA ILE A 117 1.51 -10.69 -9.40
C ILE A 117 0.19 -10.59 -10.19
N PRO A 118 0.17 -9.87 -11.33
CA PRO A 118 -1.01 -9.69 -12.16
C PRO A 118 -1.55 -10.98 -12.76
N SER A 119 -2.87 -11.04 -12.99
CA SER A 119 -3.54 -12.25 -13.51
C SER A 119 -2.97 -12.74 -14.85
N CYS A 120 -2.54 -11.85 -15.74
CA CYS A 120 -1.94 -12.24 -17.02
C CYS A 120 -0.66 -13.08 -16.86
N ILE A 121 0.14 -12.84 -15.83
CA ILE A 121 1.34 -13.64 -15.53
C ILE A 121 0.95 -15.03 -15.02
N TRP A 122 -0.09 -15.12 -14.19
CA TRP A 122 -0.61 -16.40 -13.72
C TRP A 122 -1.14 -17.26 -14.87
N GLU A 123 -1.89 -16.66 -15.80
CA GLU A 123 -2.46 -17.35 -16.96
C GLU A 123 -1.37 -17.95 -17.84
N VAL A 124 -0.30 -17.19 -18.11
CA VAL A 124 0.83 -17.70 -18.91
C VAL A 124 1.58 -18.80 -18.16
N ALA A 125 1.82 -18.64 -16.85
CA ALA A 125 2.50 -19.66 -16.05
C ALA A 125 1.65 -20.94 -15.90
N GLU A 126 0.33 -20.84 -15.83
CA GLU A 126 -0.60 -21.99 -15.84
C GLU A 126 -0.53 -22.78 -17.15
N GLY A 127 -0.09 -22.18 -18.26
CA GLY A 127 0.17 -22.89 -19.52
C GLY A 127 1.18 -24.04 -19.36
N ALA A 128 2.16 -23.90 -18.48
CA ALA A 128 3.11 -24.98 -18.18
C ALA A 128 2.46 -26.22 -17.54
N LEU A 129 1.27 -26.08 -16.94
CA LEU A 129 0.54 -27.20 -16.33
C LEU A 129 -0.02 -28.19 -17.33
N THR A 130 0.05 -27.91 -18.63
CA THR A 130 -0.46 -28.76 -19.72
C THR A 130 0.52 -29.83 -20.17
N ASP A 131 1.77 -29.83 -19.69
CA ASP A 131 2.80 -30.81 -20.05
C ASP A 131 2.44 -32.21 -19.56
N LYS A 132 2.27 -33.13 -20.51
CA LYS A 132 1.97 -34.53 -20.21
C LYS A 132 3.17 -35.24 -19.57
N ASP A 133 2.90 -36.15 -18.63
CA ASP A 133 3.91 -37.02 -17.98
C ASP A 133 5.02 -36.23 -17.26
N THR A 134 4.73 -34.98 -16.85
CA THR A 134 5.66 -34.06 -16.21
C THR A 134 5.31 -33.86 -14.74
N GLN A 135 6.34 -33.88 -13.88
CA GLN A 135 6.17 -33.60 -12.46
C GLN A 135 6.21 -32.08 -12.23
N ILE A 136 5.04 -31.46 -12.04
CA ILE A 136 4.92 -30.01 -11.93
C ILE A 136 4.64 -29.61 -10.49
N PHE A 137 5.48 -28.70 -9.95
CA PHE A 137 5.29 -28.02 -8.67
C PHE A 137 5.10 -26.53 -8.94
N PHE A 138 3.90 -26.02 -8.64
CA PHE A 138 3.60 -24.59 -8.68
C PHE A 138 3.36 -24.10 -7.25
N VAL A 139 4.30 -23.33 -6.71
CA VAL A 139 4.30 -22.89 -5.32
C VAL A 139 4.25 -21.38 -5.24
N CYS A 140 3.28 -20.86 -4.50
CA CYS A 140 3.06 -19.43 -4.34
C CYS A 140 3.21 -19.04 -2.88
N PHE A 141 4.04 -18.05 -2.60
CA PHE A 141 4.21 -17.45 -1.29
C PHE A 141 3.80 -15.99 -1.32
N GLY A 142 3.07 -15.52 -0.32
CA GLY A 142 2.73 -14.11 -0.23
C GLY A 142 2.17 -13.70 1.12
N ASN A 143 2.35 -12.42 1.43
CA ASN A 143 1.50 -11.78 2.41
C ASN A 143 0.16 -11.47 1.73
N PRO A 144 -0.98 -11.70 2.37
CA PRO A 144 -2.30 -11.54 1.76
C PRO A 144 -2.71 -10.07 1.73
N THR A 145 -2.06 -9.28 0.87
CA THR A 145 -2.18 -7.81 0.84
C THR A 145 -3.42 -7.30 0.11
N ARG A 146 -4.15 -8.19 -0.60
CA ARG A 146 -5.30 -7.84 -1.42
C ARG A 146 -6.39 -8.90 -1.27
N SER A 147 -7.66 -8.48 -1.25
CA SER A 147 -8.84 -9.36 -1.25
C SER A 147 -9.34 -9.68 -2.67
N ASP A 148 -8.47 -9.50 -3.66
CA ASP A 148 -8.73 -9.80 -5.08
C ASP A 148 -7.50 -10.44 -5.75
N GLY A 149 -7.65 -10.82 -7.03
CA GLY A 149 -6.59 -11.39 -7.85
C GLY A 149 -6.36 -12.89 -7.60
N ARG A 150 -5.49 -13.48 -8.45
CA ARG A 150 -5.31 -14.95 -8.52
C ARG A 150 -4.79 -15.57 -7.23
N PHE A 151 -3.92 -14.87 -6.48
CA PHE A 151 -3.45 -15.40 -5.19
C PHE A 151 -4.59 -15.52 -4.17
N TYR A 152 -5.48 -14.51 -4.09
CA TYR A 152 -6.69 -14.59 -3.25
C TYR A 152 -7.60 -15.72 -3.69
N GLU A 153 -7.82 -15.87 -5.00
CA GLU A 153 -8.66 -16.92 -5.57
C GLU A 153 -8.14 -18.35 -5.27
N CYS A 154 -6.84 -18.54 -5.04
CA CYS A 154 -6.28 -19.83 -4.59
C CYS A 154 -6.87 -20.28 -3.24
N PHE A 155 -7.25 -19.33 -2.37
CA PHE A 155 -7.86 -19.61 -1.06
C PHE A 155 -9.39 -19.62 -1.10
N GLY A 156 -10.00 -19.11 -2.18
CA GLY A 156 -11.45 -19.02 -2.40
C GLY A 156 -11.91 -19.88 -3.58
N ARG A 157 -12.18 -19.23 -4.72
CA ARG A 157 -12.79 -19.84 -5.91
C ARG A 157 -12.05 -21.07 -6.44
N PHE A 158 -10.70 -21.06 -6.43
CA PHE A 158 -9.87 -22.15 -6.96
C PHE A 158 -9.27 -23.05 -5.90
N ARG A 159 -9.74 -22.95 -4.64
CA ARG A 159 -9.21 -23.78 -3.53
C ARG A 159 -9.19 -25.28 -3.83
N HIS A 160 -10.12 -25.77 -4.61
CA HIS A 160 -10.18 -27.18 -5.00
C HIS A 160 -8.99 -27.67 -5.84
N ARG A 161 -8.20 -26.73 -6.42
CA ARG A 161 -6.97 -27.02 -7.19
C ARG A 161 -5.70 -26.83 -6.38
N TRP A 162 -5.79 -26.16 -5.23
CA TRP A 162 -4.64 -25.71 -4.46
C TRP A 162 -4.60 -26.32 -3.07
N ILE A 163 -3.42 -26.79 -2.66
CA ILE A 163 -3.12 -27.05 -1.27
C ILE A 163 -2.81 -25.70 -0.62
N THR A 164 -3.70 -25.24 0.24
CA THR A 164 -3.55 -23.92 0.86
C THR A 164 -3.05 -24.03 2.30
N LYS A 165 -2.12 -23.15 2.67
CA LYS A 165 -1.61 -23.02 4.03
C LYS A 165 -1.65 -21.56 4.46
N LYS A 166 -2.17 -21.30 5.65
CA LYS A 166 -2.06 -20.02 6.35
C LYS A 166 -1.03 -20.17 7.47
N VAL A 167 -0.14 -19.18 7.62
CA VAL A 167 0.91 -19.17 8.64
C VAL A 167 0.85 -17.87 9.44
N ASP A 168 0.49 -18.01 10.70
CA ASP A 168 0.49 -16.92 11.67
C ASP A 168 1.90 -16.73 12.24
N SER A 169 2.47 -15.54 12.12
CA SER A 169 3.79 -15.20 12.62
C SER A 169 3.94 -15.38 14.12
N ARG A 170 2.85 -15.31 14.89
CA ARG A 170 2.87 -15.53 16.34
C ARG A 170 3.24 -16.97 16.71
N THR A 171 2.95 -17.93 15.84
CA THR A 171 3.22 -19.37 16.08
C THR A 171 4.58 -19.82 15.60
N VAL A 172 5.30 -19.00 14.83
CA VAL A 172 6.59 -19.35 14.25
C VAL A 172 7.75 -18.98 15.19
N PRO A 173 8.64 -19.92 15.59
CA PRO A 173 9.68 -19.67 16.59
C PRO A 173 10.67 -18.55 16.24
N ILE A 174 10.99 -18.36 14.95
CA ILE A 174 12.02 -17.43 14.48
C ILE A 174 11.57 -15.96 14.43
N THR A 175 10.28 -15.68 14.69
CA THR A 175 9.76 -14.30 14.65
C THR A 175 9.99 -13.57 15.99
N ASP A 176 10.17 -12.26 15.91
CA ASP A 176 10.27 -11.40 17.12
C ASP A 176 8.87 -11.19 17.75
N LYS A 177 8.62 -11.94 18.83
CA LYS A 177 7.34 -11.89 19.55
C LYS A 177 7.08 -10.55 20.23
N ARG A 178 8.13 -9.84 20.66
CA ARG A 178 7.99 -8.53 21.32
C ARG A 178 7.46 -7.51 20.33
N GLN A 179 8.05 -7.48 19.13
CA GLN A 179 7.58 -6.57 18.07
C GLN A 179 6.16 -6.90 17.59
N ILE A 180 5.84 -8.18 17.47
CA ILE A 180 4.50 -8.63 17.08
C ILE A 180 3.45 -8.22 18.12
N ASN A 181 3.73 -8.43 19.41
CA ASN A 181 2.80 -8.07 20.48
C ASN A 181 2.57 -6.55 20.53
N LYS A 182 3.64 -5.75 20.37
CA LYS A 182 3.51 -4.30 20.25
C LYS A 182 2.61 -3.86 19.10
N TRP A 183 2.73 -4.51 17.93
CA TRP A 183 1.82 -4.22 16.82
C TRP A 183 0.37 -4.59 17.14
N VAL A 184 0.14 -5.71 17.82
CA VAL A 184 -1.22 -6.12 18.22
C VAL A 184 -1.82 -5.13 19.24
N GLU A 185 -1.02 -4.61 20.17
CA GLU A 185 -1.43 -3.57 21.12
C GLU A 185 -1.74 -2.25 20.41
N ASP A 186 -0.88 -1.82 19.46
CA ASP A 186 -0.99 -0.55 18.75
C ASP A 186 -2.17 -0.53 17.75
N TYR A 187 -2.46 -1.66 17.09
CA TYR A 187 -3.40 -1.70 15.94
C TYR A 187 -4.66 -2.53 16.18
N GLY A 188 -4.69 -3.35 17.21
CA GLY A 188 -5.77 -4.29 17.49
C GLY A 188 -5.73 -5.54 16.60
N LEU A 189 -6.11 -6.68 17.19
CA LEU A 189 -6.01 -8.00 16.55
C LEU A 189 -6.86 -8.10 15.25
N GLU A 190 -8.01 -7.45 15.23
CA GLU A 190 -8.97 -7.50 14.10
C GLU A 190 -8.65 -6.50 12.97
N SER A 191 -7.62 -5.67 13.14
CA SER A 191 -7.23 -4.72 12.09
C SER A 191 -6.65 -5.43 10.88
N ASP A 192 -6.91 -4.91 9.68
CA ASP A 192 -6.35 -5.45 8.45
C ASP A 192 -4.82 -5.41 8.44
N PHE A 193 -4.24 -4.45 9.15
CA PHE A 193 -2.78 -4.39 9.37
C PHE A 193 -2.26 -5.66 10.05
N ILE A 194 -2.91 -6.09 11.13
CA ILE A 194 -2.52 -7.32 11.86
C ILE A 194 -2.89 -8.56 11.06
N LYS A 195 -4.07 -8.60 10.42
CA LYS A 195 -4.45 -9.71 9.54
C LYS A 195 -3.38 -10.01 8.50
N VAL A 196 -2.95 -8.99 7.77
CA VAL A 196 -1.96 -9.13 6.69
C VAL A 196 -0.56 -9.39 7.21
N ARG A 197 -0.10 -8.62 8.21
CA ARG A 197 1.30 -8.67 8.67
C ARG A 197 1.62 -9.78 9.64
N VAL A 198 0.64 -10.19 10.43
CA VAL A 198 0.84 -11.13 11.53
C VAL A 198 0.10 -12.44 11.29
N LEU A 199 -1.20 -12.39 11.05
CA LEU A 199 -2.03 -13.58 10.98
C LEU A 199 -1.92 -14.33 9.65
N GLY A 200 -1.40 -13.69 8.59
CA GLY A 200 -1.42 -14.25 7.25
C GLY A 200 -2.84 -14.39 6.69
N GLU A 201 -3.75 -13.53 7.13
CA GLU A 201 -5.14 -13.45 6.71
C GLU A 201 -5.34 -12.33 5.70
N PHE A 202 -6.23 -12.58 4.74
CA PHE A 202 -6.63 -11.54 3.79
C PHE A 202 -7.39 -10.44 4.53
N PRO A 203 -7.24 -9.17 4.10
CA PRO A 203 -7.99 -8.07 4.68
C PRO A 203 -9.49 -8.35 4.54
N SER A 204 -10.27 -7.80 5.46
CA SER A 204 -11.72 -8.03 5.51
C SER A 204 -12.36 -7.51 4.24
N GLY A 205 -12.82 -8.41 3.39
CA GLY A 205 -13.49 -8.09 2.13
C GLY A 205 -14.86 -7.48 2.37
N GLY A 206 -14.96 -6.19 2.16
CA GLY A 206 -16.20 -5.44 2.16
C GLY A 206 -15.84 -3.95 2.02
N SER A 207 -15.75 -3.44 0.83
CA SER A 207 -15.15 -2.19 0.37
C SER A 207 -13.70 -2.00 0.92
N ALA A 208 -12.73 -2.02 0.04
CA ALA A 208 -11.35 -1.60 0.31
C ALA A 208 -11.26 -0.08 0.63
N SER A 209 -12.40 0.55 0.92
CA SER A 209 -12.52 1.94 1.32
C SER A 209 -11.76 2.18 2.62
N LEU A 210 -10.88 3.17 2.62
CA LEU A 210 -10.09 3.54 3.78
C LEU A 210 -10.99 4.02 4.94
N ILE A 211 -12.09 4.69 4.63
CA ILE A 211 -13.02 5.26 5.60
C ILE A 211 -14.39 4.60 5.42
N LYS A 212 -14.93 4.03 6.49
CA LYS A 212 -16.24 3.38 6.48
C LYS A 212 -17.38 4.40 6.41
N ARG A 213 -18.43 4.09 5.67
CA ARG A 213 -19.63 4.96 5.57
C ARG A 213 -20.28 5.23 6.92
N ASP A 214 -20.22 4.26 7.85
CA ASP A 214 -20.76 4.41 9.19
C ASP A 214 -19.99 5.46 9.99
N ASP A 215 -18.66 5.51 9.89
CA ASP A 215 -17.82 6.51 10.55
C ASP A 215 -18.11 7.92 10.00
N ILE A 216 -18.32 8.04 8.68
CA ILE A 216 -18.71 9.31 8.03
C ILE A 216 -20.08 9.76 8.55
N THR A 217 -21.05 8.85 8.58
CA THR A 217 -22.41 9.15 9.05
C THR A 217 -22.40 9.60 10.52
N ALA A 218 -21.65 8.89 11.37
CA ALA A 218 -21.49 9.23 12.77
C ALA A 218 -20.85 10.62 12.96
N ALA A 219 -19.83 10.94 12.16
CA ALA A 219 -19.15 12.24 12.22
C ALA A 219 -20.05 13.41 11.78
N VAL A 220 -20.92 13.19 10.78
CA VAL A 220 -21.92 14.19 10.33
C VAL A 220 -23.02 14.42 11.36
N MET A 221 -23.44 13.37 12.08
CA MET A 221 -24.48 13.46 13.09
C MET A 221 -23.98 14.01 14.44
N ARG A 222 -22.67 14.07 14.61
CA ARG A 222 -22.06 14.53 15.85
C ARG A 222 -22.13 16.05 15.93
N ASN A 223 -22.50 16.57 17.09
CA ASN A 223 -22.49 17.99 17.41
C ASN A 223 -21.63 18.19 18.67
N LEU A 224 -20.41 18.66 18.48
CA LEU A 224 -19.48 18.87 19.58
C LEU A 224 -19.66 20.23 20.23
N GLU A 225 -19.64 20.28 21.57
CA GLU A 225 -19.59 21.53 22.30
C GLU A 225 -18.29 22.28 21.97
N GLU A 226 -18.38 23.60 21.87
CA GLU A 226 -17.25 24.46 21.51
C GLU A 226 -16.05 24.32 22.46
N SER A 227 -16.32 24.05 23.75
CA SER A 227 -15.31 23.78 24.77
C SER A 227 -14.31 22.67 24.41
N ILE A 228 -14.74 21.70 23.58
CA ILE A 228 -13.93 20.54 23.18
C ILE A 228 -12.83 20.95 22.17
N TYR A 229 -13.07 21.95 21.32
CA TYR A 229 -12.17 22.26 20.22
C TYR A 229 -11.66 23.73 20.21
N ILE A 230 -12.25 24.66 20.97
CA ILE A 230 -11.92 26.09 20.92
C ILE A 230 -10.45 26.39 21.18
N HIS A 231 -9.79 25.58 22.02
CA HIS A 231 -8.36 25.75 22.38
C HIS A 231 -7.41 25.03 21.42
N ALA A 232 -7.94 24.24 20.49
CA ALA A 232 -7.13 23.53 19.51
C ALA A 232 -6.66 24.49 18.40
N PRO A 233 -5.55 24.15 17.70
CA PRO A 233 -5.07 24.96 16.62
C PRO A 233 -6.07 25.00 15.45
N ARG A 234 -6.17 26.16 14.82
CA ARG A 234 -6.90 26.39 13.57
C ARG A 234 -6.02 26.08 12.38
N ILE A 235 -6.46 25.24 11.50
CA ILE A 235 -5.65 24.75 10.39
C ILE A 235 -6.44 24.89 9.09
N LEU A 236 -5.78 25.42 8.05
CA LEU A 236 -6.29 25.40 6.68
C LEU A 236 -5.55 24.33 5.88
N GLY A 237 -6.31 23.51 5.16
CA GLY A 237 -5.81 22.60 4.12
C GLY A 237 -6.35 23.02 2.76
N VAL A 238 -5.49 23.11 1.76
CA VAL A 238 -5.84 23.67 0.46
C VAL A 238 -5.41 22.71 -0.65
N ASP A 239 -6.40 22.12 -1.31
CA ASP A 239 -6.21 21.35 -2.55
C ASP A 239 -6.50 22.30 -3.73
N VAL A 240 -5.51 22.54 -4.59
CA VAL A 240 -5.58 23.53 -5.67
C VAL A 240 -5.80 22.84 -7.01
N ALA A 241 -6.94 23.12 -7.63
CA ALA A 241 -7.20 22.75 -9.01
C ALA A 241 -7.14 23.99 -9.92
N ARG A 242 -6.87 23.77 -11.21
CA ARG A 242 -6.93 24.81 -12.24
C ARG A 242 -8.23 24.69 -13.04
N PHE A 243 -8.14 24.68 -14.35
CA PHE A 243 -9.29 24.51 -15.24
C PHE A 243 -9.64 23.03 -15.41
N GLY A 244 -10.93 22.69 -15.42
CA GLY A 244 -11.43 21.33 -15.59
C GLY A 244 -12.57 20.99 -14.64
N GLU A 245 -12.78 19.70 -14.41
CA GLU A 245 -13.84 19.19 -13.51
C GLU A 245 -13.42 19.21 -12.03
N ASP A 246 -12.12 19.26 -11.73
CA ASP A 246 -11.58 19.27 -10.37
C ASP A 246 -11.79 20.66 -9.73
N LYS A 247 -12.05 20.73 -8.43
CA LYS A 247 -12.35 21.97 -7.69
C LYS A 247 -11.18 22.35 -6.79
N THR A 248 -10.88 23.67 -6.70
CA THR A 248 -10.06 24.18 -5.59
C THR A 248 -10.89 24.17 -4.31
N VAL A 249 -10.39 23.51 -3.28
CA VAL A 249 -11.08 23.40 -2.00
C VAL A 249 -10.21 23.88 -0.85
N ILE A 250 -10.78 24.70 0.04
CA ILE A 250 -10.16 25.13 1.30
C ILE A 250 -10.95 24.54 2.46
N ALA A 251 -10.30 23.67 3.23
CA ALA A 251 -10.85 23.04 4.43
C ALA A 251 -10.41 23.82 5.68
N ARG A 252 -11.36 24.16 6.56
CA ARG A 252 -11.15 24.86 7.83
C ARG A 252 -11.36 23.93 9.00
N ARG A 253 -10.30 23.48 9.67
CA ARG A 253 -10.36 22.56 10.83
C ARG A 253 -9.84 23.23 12.10
N GLN A 254 -10.51 22.99 13.22
CA GLN A 254 -10.04 23.31 14.56
C GLN A 254 -10.24 22.11 15.48
N GLY A 255 -9.16 21.48 15.91
CA GLY A 255 -9.24 20.28 16.73
C GLY A 255 -10.09 19.18 16.08
N LEU A 256 -11.18 18.80 16.75
CA LEU A 256 -12.14 17.80 16.28
C LEU A 256 -13.28 18.38 15.41
N LYS A 257 -13.32 19.69 15.19
CA LYS A 257 -14.34 20.33 14.35
C LYS A 257 -13.81 20.64 12.96
N LEU A 258 -14.49 20.17 11.93
CA LEU A 258 -14.41 20.69 10.58
C LEU A 258 -15.55 21.70 10.38
N TYR A 259 -15.20 22.90 10.01
CA TYR A 259 -16.17 23.92 9.62
C TYR A 259 -16.63 23.67 8.17
N ASP A 260 -17.18 24.68 7.51
CA ASP A 260 -17.54 24.58 6.10
C ASP A 260 -16.31 24.46 5.19
N LEU A 261 -16.52 23.87 4.02
CA LEU A 261 -15.55 23.81 2.94
C LEU A 261 -15.83 24.96 1.96
N LYS A 262 -14.79 25.72 1.60
CA LYS A 262 -14.88 26.69 0.53
C LYS A 262 -14.48 26.04 -0.77
N LYS A 263 -15.39 25.97 -1.73
CA LYS A 263 -15.22 25.31 -3.02
C LYS A 263 -15.23 26.34 -4.14
N TYR A 264 -14.25 26.28 -5.01
CA TYR A 264 -14.11 27.19 -6.15
C TYR A 264 -13.85 26.37 -7.42
N SER A 265 -14.44 26.81 -8.53
CA SER A 265 -14.25 26.20 -9.85
C SER A 265 -13.71 27.24 -10.80
N SER A 266 -12.82 26.83 -11.72
CA SER A 266 -12.31 27.62 -12.81
C SER A 266 -11.61 28.92 -12.42
N LEU A 267 -11.00 28.99 -11.23
CA LEU A 267 -10.15 30.09 -10.82
C LEU A 267 -8.73 29.97 -11.37
N ASP A 268 -8.10 31.08 -11.70
CA ASP A 268 -6.66 31.09 -11.95
C ASP A 268 -5.86 31.12 -10.62
N THR A 269 -4.53 31.00 -10.72
CA THR A 269 -3.66 30.93 -9.52
C THR A 269 -3.65 32.25 -8.73
N LEU A 270 -3.94 33.38 -9.35
CA LEU A 270 -4.03 34.68 -8.70
C LEU A 270 -5.32 34.76 -7.89
N GLU A 271 -6.43 34.41 -8.51
CA GLU A 271 -7.76 34.39 -7.88
C GLU A 271 -7.80 33.41 -6.71
N VAL A 272 -7.18 32.20 -6.85
CA VAL A 272 -7.04 31.21 -5.75
C VAL A 272 -6.21 31.80 -4.61
N SER A 273 -5.10 32.49 -4.93
CA SER A 273 -4.27 33.14 -3.90
C SER A 273 -5.06 34.21 -3.14
N ASP A 274 -5.83 35.03 -3.85
CA ASP A 274 -6.63 36.08 -3.23
C ASP A 274 -7.79 35.52 -2.39
N ALA A 275 -8.40 34.40 -2.82
CA ALA A 275 -9.39 33.67 -2.03
C ALA A 275 -8.76 33.13 -0.75
N LEU A 276 -7.57 32.53 -0.84
CA LEU A 276 -6.87 31.97 0.32
C LEU A 276 -6.41 33.07 1.30
N ILE A 277 -5.99 34.24 0.79
CA ILE A 277 -5.67 35.39 1.65
C ILE A 277 -6.89 35.84 2.44
N ARG A 278 -8.08 35.90 1.82
CA ARG A 278 -9.34 36.23 2.55
C ARG A 278 -9.60 35.19 3.65
N GLU A 279 -9.46 33.91 3.36
CA GLU A 279 -9.67 32.84 4.34
C GLU A 279 -8.63 32.90 5.49
N ILE A 280 -7.38 33.19 5.20
CA ILE A 280 -6.33 33.38 6.23
C ILE A 280 -6.69 34.55 7.15
N ASN A 281 -7.14 35.70 6.59
CA ASN A 281 -7.49 36.86 7.38
C ASN A 281 -8.76 36.68 8.22
N ASP A 282 -9.73 35.92 7.71
CA ASP A 282 -11.00 35.62 8.40
C ASP A 282 -10.80 34.57 9.49
N PHE A 283 -10.26 33.41 9.12
CA PHE A 283 -10.14 32.27 10.02
C PHE A 283 -8.96 32.37 11.00
N LYS A 284 -7.91 33.17 10.66
CA LYS A 284 -6.69 33.37 11.45
C LYS A 284 -6.07 32.03 11.85
N PRO A 285 -5.65 31.21 10.87
CA PRO A 285 -5.12 29.87 11.13
C PRO A 285 -3.76 29.92 11.82
N ASP A 286 -3.48 28.92 12.65
CA ASP A 286 -2.15 28.67 13.22
C ASP A 286 -1.23 27.91 12.25
N GLY A 287 -1.82 27.26 11.22
CA GLY A 287 -1.12 26.56 10.16
C GLY A 287 -1.91 26.53 8.86
N VAL A 288 -1.21 26.66 7.73
CA VAL A 288 -1.77 26.59 6.37
C VAL A 288 -0.94 25.62 5.55
N PHE A 289 -1.59 24.56 5.03
CA PHE A 289 -0.97 23.53 4.20
C PHE A 289 -1.57 23.56 2.80
N ILE A 290 -0.71 23.63 1.78
CA ILE A 290 -1.10 23.74 0.36
C ILE A 290 -0.52 22.55 -0.40
N ASP A 291 -1.34 21.84 -1.18
CA ASP A 291 -0.83 20.83 -2.10
C ASP A 291 0.10 21.48 -3.14
N MET A 292 1.32 20.94 -3.26
CA MET A 292 2.32 21.41 -4.25
C MET A 292 2.15 20.72 -5.60
N GLY A 293 1.18 19.83 -5.75
CA GLY A 293 0.87 19.17 -7.01
C GLY A 293 0.39 20.17 -8.08
N GLY A 294 0.89 20.03 -9.31
CA GLY A 294 0.42 20.82 -10.45
C GLY A 294 0.52 22.32 -10.24
N VAL A 295 -0.62 23.00 -10.17
CA VAL A 295 -0.68 24.49 -10.07
C VAL A 295 -0.57 25.03 -8.65
N GLY A 296 -0.68 24.19 -7.65
CA GLY A 296 -0.60 24.61 -6.24
C GLY A 296 0.75 25.22 -5.86
N ALA A 297 1.83 24.80 -6.53
CA ALA A 297 3.16 25.41 -6.37
C ALA A 297 3.14 26.93 -6.65
N GLY A 298 2.44 27.38 -7.70
CA GLY A 298 2.34 28.82 -8.04
C GLY A 298 1.58 29.63 -6.97
N VAL A 299 0.53 29.04 -6.37
CA VAL A 299 -0.20 29.66 -5.25
C VAL A 299 0.70 29.75 -4.01
N TYR A 300 1.42 28.68 -3.70
CA TYR A 300 2.38 28.63 -2.59
C TYR A 300 3.46 29.70 -2.75
N ASP A 301 4.13 29.77 -3.90
CA ASP A 301 5.21 30.74 -4.18
C ASP A 301 4.73 32.20 -4.03
N ARG A 302 3.55 32.51 -4.57
CA ARG A 302 2.96 33.85 -4.43
C ARG A 302 2.71 34.21 -2.98
N LEU A 303 2.09 33.33 -2.18
CA LEU A 303 1.81 33.61 -0.78
C LEU A 303 3.09 33.75 0.05
N LYS A 304 4.11 32.92 -0.23
CA LYS A 304 5.44 33.05 0.40
C LYS A 304 6.08 34.38 0.07
N TRP A 305 6.04 34.79 -1.20
CA TRP A 305 6.56 36.10 -1.64
C TRP A 305 5.85 37.27 -0.94
N MET A 306 4.55 37.14 -0.70
CA MET A 306 3.74 38.14 0.02
C MET A 306 3.95 38.08 1.56
N GLY A 307 4.78 37.17 2.08
CA GLY A 307 5.12 37.07 3.51
C GLY A 307 4.15 36.23 4.34
N TYR A 308 3.23 35.49 3.72
CA TYR A 308 2.35 34.57 4.46
C TYR A 308 3.08 33.33 4.92
N ASN A 309 2.79 32.86 6.15
CA ASN A 309 3.33 31.63 6.68
C ASN A 309 2.52 30.44 6.19
N VAL A 310 2.91 29.88 5.04
CA VAL A 310 2.28 28.71 4.42
C VAL A 310 3.31 27.59 4.25
N THR A 311 2.84 26.34 4.27
CA THR A 311 3.67 25.14 4.10
C THR A 311 3.18 24.37 2.87
N GLY A 312 4.09 24.14 1.93
CA GLY A 312 3.82 23.32 0.75
C GLY A 312 3.97 21.83 1.06
N ILE A 313 3.03 21.01 0.61
CA ILE A 313 3.00 19.58 0.82
C ILE A 313 3.01 18.84 -0.52
N ASP A 314 3.99 17.96 -0.69
CA ASP A 314 4.01 17.01 -1.80
C ASP A 314 3.31 15.71 -1.36
N PHE A 315 2.21 15.36 -1.99
CA PHE A 315 1.46 14.13 -1.72
C PHE A 315 2.29 12.86 -1.99
N ALA A 316 3.19 12.91 -2.97
CA ALA A 316 4.12 11.83 -3.26
C ALA A 316 5.33 11.82 -2.32
N GLY A 317 5.51 12.85 -1.53
CA GLY A 317 6.63 13.06 -0.62
C GLY A 317 6.76 11.98 0.45
N ARG A 318 7.88 12.00 1.16
CA ARG A 318 8.20 11.01 2.19
C ARG A 318 7.29 11.18 3.41
N PRO A 319 6.67 10.11 3.91
CA PRO A 319 5.91 10.14 5.16
C PRO A 319 6.87 10.22 6.37
N GLU A 320 6.36 10.66 7.51
CA GLU A 320 7.09 10.61 8.79
C GLU A 320 7.22 9.16 9.26
N ARG A 321 6.12 8.40 9.17
CA ARG A 321 6.07 6.97 9.53
C ARG A 321 6.33 6.08 8.32
N LYS A 322 7.58 6.01 7.88
CA LYS A 322 8.04 5.23 6.71
C LYS A 322 7.83 3.72 6.86
N ASP A 323 7.72 3.23 8.07
CA ASP A 323 7.42 1.83 8.39
C ASP A 323 5.97 1.45 8.04
N LYS A 324 5.06 2.43 8.02
CA LYS A 324 3.62 2.22 7.86
C LYS A 324 3.07 2.70 6.51
N TYR A 325 3.59 3.79 5.96
CA TYR A 325 3.04 4.46 4.79
C TYR A 325 4.04 4.54 3.64
N ILE A 326 3.54 4.47 2.40
CA ILE A 326 4.37 4.61 1.19
C ILE A 326 4.69 6.08 0.92
N ASN A 327 3.73 6.98 1.11
CA ASN A 327 3.85 8.39 0.80
C ASN A 327 3.07 9.27 1.80
N LYS A 328 3.28 10.57 1.69
CA LYS A 328 2.66 11.56 2.58
C LYS A 328 1.13 11.58 2.47
N ARG A 329 0.56 11.36 1.26
CA ARG A 329 -0.88 11.29 1.06
C ARG A 329 -1.50 10.17 1.88
N ALA A 330 -0.93 8.96 1.84
CA ALA A 330 -1.44 7.82 2.62
C ALA A 330 -1.38 8.09 4.14
N GLU A 331 -0.29 8.73 4.62
CA GLU A 331 -0.16 9.11 6.03
C GLU A 331 -1.23 10.10 6.48
N MET A 332 -1.44 11.16 5.70
CA MET A 332 -2.45 12.19 6.00
C MET A 332 -3.86 11.61 6.01
N TRP A 333 -4.20 10.81 5.00
CA TRP A 333 -5.52 10.17 4.90
C TRP A 333 -5.80 9.19 6.03
N CYS A 334 -4.82 8.39 6.44
CA CYS A 334 -4.98 7.50 7.58
C CYS A 334 -5.13 8.27 8.90
N SER A 335 -4.38 9.38 9.07
CA SER A 335 -4.53 10.25 10.23
C SER A 335 -5.92 10.92 10.28
N MET A 336 -6.43 11.33 9.12
CA MET A 336 -7.79 11.85 8.96
C MET A 336 -8.85 10.78 9.28
N ALA A 337 -8.66 9.55 8.81
CA ALA A 337 -9.57 8.43 9.10
C ALA A 337 -9.67 8.13 10.60
N ASP A 338 -8.55 8.15 11.31
CA ASP A 338 -8.55 7.97 12.76
C ASP A 338 -9.21 9.15 13.50
N TRP A 339 -8.94 10.39 13.06
CA TRP A 339 -9.57 11.59 13.58
C TRP A 339 -11.10 11.59 13.37
N LEU A 340 -11.58 11.12 12.22
CA LEU A 340 -13.01 11.13 11.85
C LEU A 340 -13.89 10.35 12.83
N LYS A 341 -13.34 9.33 13.48
CA LYS A 341 -14.07 8.53 14.48
C LYS A 341 -14.61 9.36 15.66
N MET A 342 -13.98 10.51 15.93
CA MET A 342 -14.39 11.43 17.02
C MET A 342 -14.78 12.82 16.52
N ALA A 343 -14.63 13.10 15.24
CA ALA A 343 -14.81 14.42 14.64
C ALA A 343 -16.28 14.78 14.44
N ASP A 344 -16.51 16.07 14.34
CA ASP A 344 -17.77 16.70 13.93
C ASP A 344 -17.52 17.39 12.58
N ILE A 345 -18.23 16.96 11.53
CA ILE A 345 -18.08 17.46 10.17
C ILE A 345 -19.41 17.97 9.60
N PRO A 346 -19.40 18.94 8.67
CA PRO A 346 -20.60 19.49 8.08
C PRO A 346 -21.34 18.45 7.21
N HIS A 347 -22.64 18.64 7.04
CA HIS A 347 -23.45 17.88 6.12
C HIS A 347 -23.19 18.35 4.66
N ASP A 348 -22.14 17.81 4.05
CA ASP A 348 -21.72 18.11 2.68
C ASP A 348 -21.69 16.82 1.86
N SER A 349 -22.42 16.81 0.73
CA SER A 349 -22.53 15.59 -0.12
C SER A 349 -21.22 15.24 -0.81
N ASP A 350 -20.50 16.25 -1.35
CA ASP A 350 -19.24 16.01 -2.04
C ASP A 350 -18.21 15.42 -1.05
N LEU A 351 -18.10 16.02 0.14
CA LEU A 351 -17.18 15.53 1.18
C LEU A 351 -17.50 14.08 1.58
N LYS A 352 -18.79 13.72 1.71
CA LYS A 352 -19.17 12.35 2.07
C LYS A 352 -18.76 11.33 1.00
N GLU A 353 -18.97 11.66 -0.26
CA GLU A 353 -18.59 10.82 -1.38
C GLU A 353 -17.05 10.71 -1.50
N ASP A 354 -16.35 11.83 -1.37
CA ASP A 354 -14.89 11.88 -1.39
C ASP A 354 -14.26 11.05 -0.27
N LEU A 355 -14.80 11.12 0.95
CA LEU A 355 -14.30 10.33 2.09
C LEU A 355 -14.51 8.82 1.91
N ALA A 356 -15.64 8.42 1.29
CA ALA A 356 -15.99 7.02 1.10
C ALA A 356 -15.32 6.38 -0.13
N GLY A 357 -14.87 7.19 -1.09
CA GLY A 357 -14.44 6.75 -2.42
C GLY A 357 -13.13 6.01 -2.50
N PRO A 358 -12.03 6.56 -1.94
CA PRO A 358 -10.71 5.99 -2.10
C PRO A 358 -10.52 4.65 -1.40
N GLU A 359 -9.97 3.72 -2.13
CA GLU A 359 -9.51 2.43 -1.61
C GLU A 359 -8.06 2.52 -1.16
N TYR A 360 -7.64 1.57 -0.33
CA TYR A 360 -6.25 1.46 0.08
C TYR A 360 -5.71 0.05 -0.17
N TYR A 361 -4.40 -0.04 -0.33
CA TYR A 361 -3.69 -1.28 -0.59
C TYR A 361 -2.48 -1.37 0.31
N PHE A 362 -2.07 -2.60 0.61
CA PHE A 362 -0.77 -2.85 1.22
C PHE A 362 0.26 -3.11 0.13
N ARG A 363 1.39 -2.41 0.18
CA ARG A 363 2.46 -2.52 -0.82
C ARG A 363 3.82 -2.67 -0.16
N GLY A 364 4.73 -3.32 -0.90
CA GLY A 364 6.10 -3.55 -0.46
C GLY A 364 6.23 -4.63 0.61
N ASP A 365 7.48 -5.00 0.93
CA ASP A 365 7.82 -6.06 1.88
C ASP A 365 7.31 -5.78 3.30
N ASN A 366 7.16 -4.50 3.62
CA ASN A 366 6.67 -4.07 4.92
C ASN A 366 5.15 -3.88 4.96
N ALA A 367 4.41 -4.32 3.93
CA ALA A 367 2.97 -4.10 3.79
C ALA A 367 2.56 -2.65 4.16
N GLN A 368 3.26 -1.68 3.59
CA GLN A 368 2.99 -0.27 3.79
C GLN A 368 1.68 0.11 3.11
N ILE A 369 0.93 1.00 3.74
CA ILE A 369 -0.35 1.47 3.21
C ILE A 369 -0.08 2.44 2.05
N LEU A 370 -0.76 2.21 0.93
CA LEU A 370 -0.84 3.09 -0.22
C LEU A 370 -2.31 3.37 -0.53
N LEU A 371 -2.65 4.63 -0.70
CA LEU A 371 -3.99 5.02 -1.13
C LEU A 371 -4.12 4.88 -2.65
N GLU A 372 -5.32 4.55 -3.12
CA GLU A 372 -5.66 4.49 -4.54
C GLU A 372 -5.30 5.78 -5.27
N LYS A 373 -4.81 5.66 -6.49
CA LYS A 373 -4.50 6.81 -7.33
C LYS A 373 -5.77 7.46 -7.87
N LYS A 374 -5.78 8.80 -7.98
CA LYS A 374 -6.89 9.56 -8.59
C LYS A 374 -7.28 9.00 -9.99
N GLN A 375 -6.30 8.55 -10.78
CA GLN A 375 -6.54 7.95 -12.10
C GLN A 375 -7.30 6.62 -12.03
N ASP A 376 -7.05 5.80 -11.03
CA ASP A 376 -7.72 4.50 -10.87
C ASP A 376 -9.13 4.70 -10.30
N MET A 377 -9.34 5.69 -9.43
CA MET A 377 -10.68 6.14 -9.01
C MET A 377 -11.53 6.60 -10.21
N LYS A 378 -10.96 7.41 -11.11
CA LYS A 378 -11.64 7.85 -12.34
C LYS A 378 -12.05 6.67 -13.25
N LYS A 379 -11.23 5.60 -13.35
CA LYS A 379 -11.60 4.37 -14.07
C LYS A 379 -12.79 3.63 -13.45
N ARG A 380 -12.99 3.76 -12.12
CA ARG A 380 -14.17 3.24 -11.41
C ARG A 380 -15.39 4.17 -11.48
N GLY A 381 -15.30 5.27 -12.20
CA GLY A 381 -16.38 6.25 -12.34
C GLY A 381 -16.50 7.21 -11.15
N LEU A 382 -15.47 7.32 -10.31
CA LEU A 382 -15.43 8.26 -9.20
C LEU A 382 -14.73 9.56 -9.59
N ALA A 383 -15.18 10.67 -9.01
CA ALA A 383 -14.52 11.96 -9.17
C ALA A 383 -13.20 12.01 -8.35
N SER A 384 -12.41 13.08 -8.59
CA SER A 384 -11.27 13.42 -7.73
C SER A 384 -11.77 13.76 -6.32
N PRO A 385 -11.14 13.27 -5.23
CA PRO A 385 -11.63 13.49 -3.87
C PRO A 385 -11.10 14.84 -3.31
N ASP A 386 -11.38 15.93 -4.01
CA ASP A 386 -10.78 17.25 -3.73
C ASP A 386 -11.16 17.79 -2.35
N CYS A 387 -12.41 17.57 -1.88
CA CYS A 387 -12.84 17.97 -0.54
C CYS A 387 -12.12 17.17 0.55
N ALA A 388 -11.95 15.89 0.35
CA ALA A 388 -11.27 15.04 1.31
C ALA A 388 -9.75 15.21 1.25
N ASP A 389 -9.14 15.45 0.09
CA ASP A 389 -7.71 15.79 -0.05
C ASP A 389 -7.40 17.12 0.66
N ALA A 390 -8.26 18.15 0.53
CA ALA A 390 -8.13 19.42 1.27
C ALA A 390 -8.22 19.19 2.80
N LEU A 391 -9.14 18.35 3.26
CA LEU A 391 -9.22 17.99 4.68
C LEU A 391 -8.00 17.21 5.14
N ALA A 392 -7.52 16.24 4.35
CA ALA A 392 -6.34 15.43 4.66
C ALA A 392 -5.09 16.28 4.83
N LEU A 393 -4.92 17.36 4.04
CA LEU A 393 -3.82 18.31 4.17
C LEU A 393 -3.73 18.94 5.57
N THR A 394 -4.85 19.09 6.29
CA THR A 394 -4.82 19.60 7.66
C THR A 394 -4.08 18.70 8.65
N PHE A 395 -3.70 17.47 8.24
CA PHE A 395 -2.93 16.49 9.00
C PHE A 395 -1.47 16.37 8.52
N ALA A 396 -1.01 17.27 7.66
CA ALA A 396 0.31 17.18 7.06
C ALA A 396 1.46 17.44 8.04
N GLY A 397 1.21 18.10 9.16
CA GLY A 397 2.22 18.39 10.18
C GLY A 397 1.61 18.80 11.52
N SER A 398 2.44 18.79 12.55
CA SER A 398 2.03 19.24 13.88
C SER A 398 1.96 20.77 13.93
N VAL A 399 0.84 21.30 14.38
CA VAL A 399 0.61 22.72 14.59
C VAL A 399 0.30 22.99 16.05
N ARG A 400 0.93 24.01 16.65
CA ARG A 400 0.62 24.46 18.01
C ARG A 400 -0.33 25.66 17.90
N ALA A 401 -1.34 25.69 18.75
CA ALA A 401 -2.19 26.87 18.88
C ALA A 401 -1.37 28.06 19.40
N ASP A 402 -1.46 29.18 18.70
CA ASP A 402 -0.90 30.43 19.22
C ASP A 402 -1.67 30.84 20.47
N LYS A 403 -0.97 31.43 21.47
CA LYS A 403 -1.61 31.89 22.70
C LYS A 403 -2.53 33.07 22.38
N ARG A 404 -3.71 32.78 21.87
CA ARG A 404 -4.75 33.78 21.71
C ARG A 404 -5.21 34.22 23.09
N GLN A 405 -5.26 35.52 23.34
CA GLN A 405 -5.90 36.04 24.55
C GLN A 405 -7.35 35.53 24.56
N LEU A 406 -7.64 34.63 25.48
CA LEU A 406 -9.00 34.21 25.76
C LEU A 406 -9.82 35.45 26.13
N PRO A 407 -11.07 35.63 25.62
CA PRO A 407 -11.97 36.59 26.22
C PRO A 407 -12.04 36.24 27.70
N SER A 408 -11.74 37.20 28.55
CA SER A 408 -11.85 37.06 29.99
C SER A 408 -13.34 36.76 30.29
N VAL A 409 -13.63 35.49 30.53
CA VAL A 409 -14.93 35.10 31.11
C VAL A 409 -14.90 35.73 32.49
N MET A 410 -15.64 36.83 32.66
CA MET A 410 -15.93 37.38 33.96
C MET A 410 -16.60 36.28 34.79
N LEU A 411 -15.85 35.72 35.73
CA LEU A 411 -16.44 35.01 36.87
C LEU A 411 -17.30 35.98 37.62
N ARG A 412 -18.61 35.87 37.47
CA ARG A 412 -19.61 36.41 38.41
C ARG A 412 -20.15 35.31 39.26
#